data_c40f9ae14efe3bd1f5bca764806768ac
#
_entry.id   c40f9ae14efe3bd1f5bca764806768ac
#
_cell.length_a   1.000
_cell.length_b   1.000
_cell.length_c   1.000
_cell.angle_alpha   90.00
_cell.angle_beta   90.00
_cell.angle_gamma   90.00
#
_symmetry.space_group_name_H-M   'P 1'
#
loop_
_entity.id
_entity.type
_entity.pdbx_description
1 polymer ?
#
loop_
_entity_poly.entity_id
_entity_poly.type
_entity_poly.pdbx_seq_one_letter_code
_entity_poly.pdbx_strand_id
1 'polypeptide(L)'
;SQSNINLIVNKCNGDRETLLNELNKIEFFSKNGKKITAENIAKLTNLIENHGISELIDNCLVKNKKKIVNILNENNFNNEDCILITRTFLNKAKKILKLSSEFQNNKNIDLTISSAKPPIFWKDKEITKQQIYKWTPENIKQLIYKLSEIELLIKKNINNSINLITDFILYQASSNTNN
;
A
#
# COMPACT_ATOMS: atom_id res chain seq x y z
N SER A 1 6.30 -23.33 -9.30
CA SER A 1 7.61 -22.77 -9.68
C SER A 1 8.07 -21.74 -8.64
N GLN A 2 9.38 -21.48 -8.58
CA GLN A 2 9.95 -20.46 -7.67
C GLN A 2 9.35 -19.08 -7.92
N SER A 3 9.03 -18.75 -9.17
CA SER A 3 8.34 -17.52 -9.56
C SER A 3 6.99 -17.38 -8.86
N ASN A 4 6.19 -18.44 -8.81
CA ASN A 4 4.88 -18.43 -8.16
C ASN A 4 4.99 -18.26 -6.64
N ILE A 5 5.99 -18.88 -6.02
CA ILE A 5 6.26 -18.73 -4.58
C ILE A 5 6.61 -17.26 -4.29
N ASN A 6 7.51 -16.68 -5.09
CA ASN A 6 7.92 -15.28 -4.94
C ASN A 6 6.74 -14.31 -5.10
N LEU A 7 5.81 -14.57 -6.02
CA LEU A 7 4.60 -13.76 -6.19
C LEU A 7 3.75 -13.73 -4.91
N ILE A 8 3.51 -14.90 -4.30
CA ILE A 8 2.69 -15.01 -3.10
C ILE A 8 3.39 -14.36 -1.90
N VAL A 9 4.68 -14.68 -1.69
CA VAL A 9 5.48 -14.14 -0.58
C VAL A 9 5.58 -12.61 -0.65
N ASN A 10 5.83 -12.06 -1.85
CA ASN A 10 5.91 -10.62 -2.05
C ASN A 10 4.59 -9.90 -1.73
N LYS A 11 3.44 -10.53 -2.07
CA LYS A 11 2.12 -9.99 -1.74
C LYS A 11 1.90 -9.88 -0.23
N CYS A 12 2.34 -10.87 0.51
CA CYS A 12 2.07 -10.96 1.94
C CYS A 12 2.92 -9.99 2.78
N ASN A 13 3.96 -9.36 2.20
CA ASN A 13 4.82 -8.36 2.89
C ASN A 13 5.34 -8.83 4.26
N GLY A 14 5.57 -10.15 4.44
CA GLY A 14 6.00 -10.74 5.70
C GLY A 14 4.89 -10.99 6.72
N ASP A 15 3.63 -10.71 6.38
CA ASP A 15 2.49 -11.06 7.22
C ASP A 15 2.14 -12.54 7.05
N ARG A 16 2.28 -13.28 8.17
CA ARG A 16 2.06 -14.74 8.21
C ARG A 16 0.58 -15.11 8.05
N GLU A 17 -0.33 -14.32 8.59
CA GLU A 17 -1.77 -14.58 8.51
C GLU A 17 -2.27 -14.39 7.07
N THR A 18 -1.85 -13.30 6.42
CA THR A 18 -2.13 -13.05 5.01
C THR A 18 -1.57 -14.17 4.14
N LEU A 19 -0.32 -14.63 4.40
CA LEU A 19 0.29 -15.73 3.65
C LEU A 19 -0.53 -17.03 3.79
N LEU A 20 -0.96 -17.36 5.00
CA LEU A 20 -1.77 -18.56 5.24
C LEU A 20 -3.10 -18.49 4.49
N ASN A 21 -3.78 -17.35 4.53
CA ASN A 21 -5.03 -17.13 3.82
C ASN A 21 -4.88 -17.27 2.30
N GLU A 22 -3.80 -16.74 1.72
CA GLU A 22 -3.54 -16.89 0.28
C GLU A 22 -3.19 -18.34 -0.11
N LEU A 23 -2.44 -19.04 0.73
CA LEU A 23 -2.13 -20.47 0.52
C LEU A 23 -3.40 -21.33 0.59
N ASN A 24 -4.30 -21.07 1.54
CA ASN A 24 -5.57 -21.79 1.66
C ASN A 24 -6.46 -21.60 0.42
N LYS A 25 -6.51 -20.40 -0.17
CA LYS A 25 -7.23 -20.15 -1.44
C LYS A 25 -6.66 -20.98 -2.58
N ILE A 26 -5.33 -21.02 -2.70
CA ILE A 26 -4.65 -21.78 -3.76
C ILE A 26 -4.86 -23.28 -3.57
N GLU A 27 -4.79 -23.77 -2.34
CA GLU A 27 -5.06 -25.18 -2.01
C GLU A 27 -6.49 -25.56 -2.38
N PHE A 28 -7.48 -24.75 -1.99
CA PHE A 28 -8.87 -24.98 -2.34
C PHE A 28 -9.11 -24.99 -3.86
N PHE A 29 -8.45 -24.08 -4.59
CA PHE A 29 -8.51 -24.05 -6.05
C PHE A 29 -7.92 -25.33 -6.68
N SER A 30 -6.81 -25.85 -6.14
CA SER A 30 -6.15 -27.05 -6.65
C SER A 30 -6.94 -28.33 -6.38
N LYS A 31 -7.65 -28.42 -5.24
CA LYS A 31 -8.52 -29.56 -4.88
C LYS A 31 -9.67 -29.75 -5.88
N ASN A 32 -10.06 -28.68 -6.58
CA ASN A 32 -11.07 -28.72 -7.64
C ASN A 32 -10.50 -29.19 -9.01
N GLY A 33 -9.32 -29.79 -9.06
CA GLY A 33 -8.70 -30.34 -10.27
C GLY A 33 -8.16 -29.30 -11.25
N LYS A 34 -8.11 -28.03 -10.87
CA LYS A 34 -7.61 -26.95 -11.73
C LYS A 34 -6.09 -26.81 -11.61
N LYS A 35 -5.41 -26.64 -12.75
CA LYS A 35 -3.95 -26.43 -12.77
C LYS A 35 -3.57 -25.10 -12.14
N ILE A 36 -2.55 -25.13 -11.28
CA ILE A 36 -1.96 -23.92 -10.67
C ILE A 36 -0.99 -23.29 -11.69
N THR A 37 -1.48 -22.32 -12.44
CA THR A 37 -0.67 -21.48 -13.34
C THR A 37 -0.37 -20.14 -12.66
N ALA A 38 0.65 -19.40 -13.14
CA ALA A 38 0.95 -18.04 -12.65
C ALA A 38 -0.24 -17.09 -12.83
N GLU A 39 -0.99 -17.24 -13.94
CA GLU A 39 -2.18 -16.44 -14.22
C GLU A 39 -3.31 -16.75 -13.22
N ASN A 40 -3.55 -18.00 -12.91
CA ASN A 40 -4.56 -18.39 -11.92
C ASN A 40 -4.19 -17.91 -10.52
N ILE A 41 -2.91 -17.98 -10.16
CA ILE A 41 -2.43 -17.40 -8.88
C ILE A 41 -2.66 -15.90 -8.86
N ALA A 42 -2.30 -15.18 -9.92
CA ALA A 42 -2.51 -13.74 -10.01
C ALA A 42 -3.99 -13.35 -9.84
N LYS A 43 -4.90 -14.08 -10.48
CA LYS A 43 -6.36 -13.86 -10.36
C LYS A 43 -6.88 -14.21 -8.97
N LEU A 44 -6.51 -15.37 -8.42
CA LEU A 44 -6.97 -15.83 -7.10
C LEU A 44 -6.52 -14.91 -5.96
N THR A 45 -5.35 -14.33 -6.12
CA THR A 45 -4.74 -13.47 -5.11
C THR A 45 -4.99 -12.00 -5.36
N ASN A 46 -5.77 -11.59 -6.37
CA ASN A 46 -6.01 -10.20 -6.78
C ASN A 46 -4.70 -9.40 -6.88
N LEU A 47 -3.63 -10.04 -7.33
CA LEU A 47 -2.28 -9.46 -7.35
C LEU A 47 -2.20 -8.21 -8.22
N ILE A 48 -2.94 -8.18 -9.34
CA ILE A 48 -2.90 -7.06 -10.28
C ILE A 48 -3.56 -5.82 -9.65
N GLU A 49 -4.74 -5.98 -9.06
CA GLU A 49 -5.47 -4.89 -8.39
C GLU A 49 -4.70 -4.37 -7.17
N ASN A 50 -4.22 -5.27 -6.32
CA ASN A 50 -3.44 -4.90 -5.14
C ASN A 50 -2.11 -4.22 -5.50
N HIS A 51 -1.49 -4.59 -6.63
CA HIS A 51 -0.27 -3.93 -7.10
C HIS A 51 -0.55 -2.48 -7.50
N GLY A 52 -1.61 -2.23 -8.27
CA GLY A 52 -2.01 -0.87 -8.67
C GLY A 52 -2.33 0.02 -7.45
N ILE A 53 -3.07 -0.50 -6.47
CA ILE A 53 -3.36 0.20 -5.21
C ILE A 53 -2.08 0.48 -4.43
N SER A 54 -1.20 -0.50 -4.30
CA SER A 54 0.07 -0.34 -3.58
C SER A 54 0.94 0.72 -4.23
N GLU A 55 1.07 0.69 -5.56
CA GLU A 55 1.84 1.66 -6.34
C GLU A 55 1.25 3.08 -6.27
N LEU A 56 -0.09 3.21 -6.32
CA LEU A 56 -0.81 4.47 -6.15
C LEU A 56 -0.44 5.15 -4.82
N ILE A 57 -0.50 4.39 -3.74
CA ILE A 57 -0.25 4.90 -2.39
C ILE A 57 1.23 5.24 -2.19
N ASP A 58 2.15 4.40 -2.69
CA ASP A 58 3.58 4.68 -2.63
C ASP A 58 3.93 5.99 -3.34
N ASN A 59 3.33 6.23 -4.52
CA ASN A 59 3.50 7.47 -5.25
C ASN A 59 2.83 8.67 -4.58
N CYS A 60 1.72 8.48 -3.88
CA CYS A 60 1.11 9.51 -3.04
C CYS A 60 2.04 9.91 -1.87
N LEU A 61 2.63 8.94 -1.18
CA LEU A 61 3.54 9.17 -0.07
C LEU A 61 4.86 9.83 -0.51
N VAL A 62 5.35 9.61 -1.72
CA VAL A 62 6.50 10.35 -2.29
C VAL A 62 6.09 11.65 -3.01
N LYS A 63 4.79 11.97 -3.07
CA LYS A 63 4.22 13.17 -3.72
C LYS A 63 4.51 13.25 -5.22
N ASN A 64 4.50 12.12 -5.91
CA ASN A 64 4.68 12.03 -7.37
C ASN A 64 3.34 12.18 -8.10
N LYS A 65 2.85 13.43 -8.21
CA LYS A 65 1.56 13.75 -8.80
C LYS A 65 1.40 13.19 -10.22
N LYS A 66 2.43 13.29 -11.07
CA LYS A 66 2.38 12.82 -12.45
C LYS A 66 2.08 11.31 -12.51
N LYS A 67 2.78 10.53 -11.70
CA LYS A 67 2.61 9.08 -11.68
C LYS A 67 1.27 8.66 -11.08
N ILE A 68 0.78 9.39 -10.07
CA ILE A 68 -0.56 9.18 -9.48
C ILE A 68 -1.65 9.33 -10.54
N VAL A 69 -1.62 10.42 -11.34
CA VAL A 69 -2.61 10.65 -12.39
C VAL A 69 -2.58 9.53 -13.44
N ASN A 70 -1.38 9.07 -13.84
CA ASN A 70 -1.25 7.95 -14.76
C ASN A 70 -1.87 6.67 -14.18
N ILE A 71 -1.55 6.32 -12.92
CA ILE A 71 -2.08 5.12 -12.26
C ILE A 71 -3.61 5.18 -12.14
N LEU A 72 -4.17 6.33 -11.78
CA LEU A 72 -5.62 6.52 -11.69
C LEU A 72 -6.30 6.36 -13.04
N ASN A 73 -5.67 6.79 -14.14
CA ASN A 73 -6.21 6.65 -15.51
C ASN A 73 -6.06 5.22 -16.07
N GLU A 74 -5.00 4.51 -15.69
CA GLU A 74 -4.72 3.15 -16.17
C GLU A 74 -5.52 2.08 -15.43
N ASN A 75 -5.89 2.36 -14.17
CA ASN A 75 -6.64 1.42 -13.33
C ASN A 75 -8.09 1.92 -13.19
N ASN A 76 -9.03 1.08 -13.56
CA ASN A 76 -10.47 1.38 -13.41
C ASN A 76 -10.93 1.11 -11.97
N PHE A 77 -10.39 1.85 -11.00
CA PHE A 77 -10.84 1.76 -9.61
C PHE A 77 -12.32 2.13 -9.48
N ASN A 78 -13.04 1.41 -8.65
CA ASN A 78 -14.45 1.60 -8.39
C ASN A 78 -14.73 1.85 -6.90
N ASN A 79 -16.00 2.02 -6.53
CA ASN A 79 -16.39 2.29 -5.16
C ASN A 79 -16.04 1.14 -4.18
N GLU A 80 -15.99 -0.10 -4.64
CA GLU A 80 -15.66 -1.27 -3.82
C GLU A 80 -14.18 -1.30 -3.44
N ASP A 81 -13.31 -0.79 -4.32
CA ASP A 81 -11.87 -0.70 -4.09
C ASP A 81 -11.49 0.35 -3.04
N CYS A 82 -12.37 1.34 -2.80
CA CYS A 82 -12.06 2.49 -1.95
C CYS A 82 -11.74 2.10 -0.51
N ILE A 83 -12.40 1.08 0.02
CA ILE A 83 -12.12 0.57 1.38
C ILE A 83 -10.72 -0.05 1.41
N LEU A 84 -10.36 -0.83 0.39
CA LEU A 84 -9.04 -1.45 0.28
C LEU A 84 -7.93 -0.39 0.10
N ILE A 85 -8.17 0.61 -0.77
CA ILE A 85 -7.27 1.75 -0.97
C ILE A 85 -7.01 2.46 0.36
N THR A 86 -8.07 2.81 1.10
CA THR A 86 -7.96 3.53 2.36
C THR A 86 -7.22 2.73 3.43
N ARG A 87 -7.54 1.44 3.58
CA ARG A 87 -6.86 0.55 4.53
C ARG A 87 -5.38 0.36 4.19
N THR A 88 -5.07 0.15 2.91
CA THR A 88 -3.69 0.02 2.46
C THR A 88 -2.92 1.31 2.72
N PHE A 89 -3.54 2.46 2.48
CA PHE A 89 -2.94 3.76 2.78
C PHE A 89 -2.68 3.92 4.28
N LEU A 90 -3.65 3.62 5.14
CA LEU A 90 -3.50 3.66 6.59
C LEU A 90 -2.34 2.77 7.07
N ASN A 91 -2.25 1.55 6.57
CA ASN A 91 -1.18 0.62 6.94
C ASN A 91 0.20 1.13 6.52
N LYS A 92 0.33 1.64 5.29
CA LYS A 92 1.59 2.24 4.81
C LYS A 92 1.94 3.51 5.59
N ALA A 93 0.98 4.38 5.85
CA ALA A 93 1.19 5.60 6.66
C ALA A 93 1.66 5.27 8.08
N LYS A 94 1.05 4.28 8.75
CA LYS A 94 1.51 3.80 10.07
C LYS A 94 2.93 3.23 10.04
N LYS A 95 3.29 2.50 8.97
CA LYS A 95 4.66 2.02 8.77
C LYS A 95 5.64 3.19 8.64
N ILE A 96 5.30 4.20 7.81
CA ILE A 96 6.14 5.39 7.63
C ILE A 96 6.24 6.20 8.93
N LEU A 97 5.16 6.32 9.71
CA LEU A 97 5.20 6.98 11.01
C LEU A 97 6.26 6.35 11.93
N LYS A 98 6.26 5.01 12.02
CA LYS A 98 7.25 4.29 12.84
C LYS A 98 8.67 4.57 12.35
N LEU A 99 8.90 4.43 11.05
CA LEU A 99 10.22 4.63 10.45
C LEU A 99 10.71 6.09 10.54
N SER A 100 9.82 7.08 10.33
CA SER A 100 10.15 8.50 10.47
C SER A 100 10.54 8.84 11.91
N SER A 101 9.84 8.25 12.90
CA SER A 101 10.18 8.44 14.32
C SER A 101 11.54 7.82 14.67
N GLU A 102 11.83 6.62 14.16
CA GLU A 102 13.15 5.98 14.32
C GLU A 102 14.27 6.81 13.66
N PHE A 103 14.02 7.30 12.44
CA PHE A 103 14.96 8.16 11.73
C PHE A 103 15.19 9.50 12.44
N GLN A 104 14.15 10.09 13.02
CA GLN A 104 14.28 11.32 13.79
C GLN A 104 15.21 11.15 15.01
N ASN A 105 15.21 9.96 15.63
CA ASN A 105 16.03 9.65 16.79
C ASN A 105 17.49 9.33 16.41
N ASN A 106 17.71 8.50 15.38
CA ASN A 106 19.03 7.97 15.05
C ASN A 106 19.76 8.75 13.95
N LYS A 107 19.05 9.59 13.18
CA LYS A 107 19.56 10.39 12.04
C LYS A 107 20.26 9.57 10.95
N ASN A 108 20.06 8.26 10.94
CA ASN A 108 20.73 7.34 9.99
C ASN A 108 19.64 6.54 9.22
N ILE A 109 19.45 6.90 7.95
CA ILE A 109 18.42 6.30 7.10
C ILE A 109 18.69 4.82 6.82
N ASP A 110 19.95 4.43 6.60
CA ASP A 110 20.30 3.05 6.28
C ASP A 110 20.12 2.14 7.51
N LEU A 111 20.45 2.65 8.69
CA LEU A 111 20.18 1.96 9.96
C LEU A 111 18.66 1.79 10.15
N THR A 112 17.86 2.84 9.94
CA THR A 112 16.41 2.80 10.05
C THR A 112 15.79 1.76 9.11
N ILE A 113 16.26 1.70 7.86
CA ILE A 113 15.76 0.73 6.87
C ILE A 113 16.18 -0.70 7.21
N SER A 114 17.42 -0.91 7.68
CA SER A 114 17.94 -2.25 7.96
C SER A 114 17.38 -2.85 9.26
N SER A 115 17.07 -2.01 10.26
CA SER A 115 16.48 -2.42 11.55
C SER A 115 14.96 -2.58 11.51
N ALA A 116 14.31 -2.23 10.40
CA ALA A 116 12.86 -2.25 10.28
C ALA A 116 12.26 -3.64 10.57
N LYS A 117 11.19 -3.67 11.36
CA LYS A 117 10.41 -4.88 11.66
C LYS A 117 8.93 -4.66 11.31
N PRO A 118 8.37 -5.48 10.38
CA PRO A 118 9.04 -6.51 9.55
C PRO A 118 10.09 -5.92 8.59
N PRO A 119 11.04 -6.74 8.09
CA PRO A 119 12.06 -6.28 7.15
C PRO A 119 11.47 -5.68 5.89
N ILE A 120 12.07 -4.60 5.39
CA ILE A 120 11.63 -3.96 4.15
C ILE A 120 12.17 -4.75 2.97
N PHE A 121 11.27 -5.09 2.04
CA PHE A 121 11.66 -5.79 0.83
C PHE A 121 12.67 -4.96 0.03
N TRP A 122 13.67 -5.60 -0.54
CA TRP A 122 14.80 -4.91 -1.17
C TRP A 122 14.40 -3.92 -2.28
N LYS A 123 13.34 -4.24 -3.06
CA LYS A 123 12.81 -3.36 -4.11
C LYS A 123 12.14 -2.10 -3.56
N ASP A 124 11.60 -2.17 -2.33
CA ASP A 124 10.86 -1.07 -1.72
C ASP A 124 11.75 -0.14 -0.89
N LYS A 125 13.04 -0.49 -0.70
CA LYS A 125 13.94 0.28 0.15
C LYS A 125 14.08 1.73 -0.31
N GLU A 126 14.31 1.95 -1.60
CA GLU A 126 14.54 3.30 -2.14
C GLU A 126 13.29 4.17 -2.06
N ILE A 127 12.11 3.62 -2.41
CA ILE A 127 10.86 4.38 -2.28
C ILE A 127 10.53 4.68 -0.81
N THR A 128 10.81 3.73 0.09
CA THR A 128 10.62 3.94 1.54
C THR A 128 11.53 5.03 2.08
N LYS A 129 12.80 5.09 1.66
CA LYS A 129 13.71 6.20 2.02
C LYS A 129 13.15 7.55 1.59
N GLN A 130 12.68 7.65 0.33
CA GLN A 130 12.07 8.88 -0.19
C GLN A 130 10.83 9.28 0.62
N GLN A 131 9.99 8.31 1.02
CA GLN A 131 8.83 8.55 1.86
C GLN A 131 9.24 9.10 3.24
N ILE A 132 10.23 8.50 3.90
CA ILE A 132 10.72 8.96 5.20
C ILE A 132 11.22 10.42 5.13
N TYR A 133 11.92 10.80 4.07
CA TYR A 133 12.38 12.20 3.89
C TYR A 133 11.25 13.20 3.63
N LYS A 134 10.11 12.74 3.08
CA LYS A 134 8.96 13.61 2.77
C LYS A 134 8.04 13.85 3.96
N TRP A 135 8.11 13.02 4.99
CA TRP A 135 7.13 13.03 6.08
C TRP A 135 7.79 13.11 7.45
N THR A 136 7.52 14.19 8.17
CA THR A 136 7.81 14.24 9.61
C THR A 136 6.80 13.38 10.38
N PRO A 137 7.14 12.89 11.59
CA PRO A 137 6.18 12.13 12.41
C PRO A 137 4.88 12.89 12.67
N GLU A 138 4.93 14.20 12.83
CA GLU A 138 3.76 15.06 13.05
C GLU A 138 2.86 15.09 11.82
N ASN A 139 3.43 15.32 10.63
CA ASN A 139 2.67 15.42 9.39
C ASN A 139 2.04 14.07 9.01
N ILE A 140 2.74 12.95 9.26
CA ILE A 140 2.18 11.64 8.99
C ILE A 140 1.08 11.25 9.99
N LYS A 141 1.15 11.70 11.25
CA LYS A 141 0.04 11.55 12.23
C LYS A 141 -1.21 12.27 11.75
N GLN A 142 -1.06 13.51 11.26
CA GLN A 142 -2.18 14.27 10.69
C GLN A 142 -2.77 13.58 9.47
N LEU A 143 -1.93 13.00 8.59
CA LEU A 143 -2.38 12.20 7.45
C LEU A 143 -3.19 10.98 7.91
N ILE A 144 -2.72 10.25 8.91
CA ILE A 144 -3.42 9.07 9.47
C ILE A 144 -4.79 9.48 10.04
N TYR A 145 -4.86 10.60 10.75
CA TYR A 145 -6.13 11.11 11.26
C TYR A 145 -7.12 11.41 10.13
N LYS A 146 -6.71 12.16 9.11
CA LYS A 146 -7.54 12.47 7.94
C LYS A 146 -7.97 11.22 7.18
N LEU A 147 -7.09 10.23 7.03
CA LEU A 147 -7.43 8.95 6.41
C LEU A 147 -8.51 8.20 7.19
N SER A 148 -8.46 8.26 8.52
CA SER A 148 -9.49 7.64 9.37
C SER A 148 -10.85 8.33 9.21
N GLU A 149 -10.87 9.66 9.06
CA GLU A 149 -12.10 10.40 8.75
C GLU A 149 -12.66 10.03 7.36
N ILE A 150 -11.79 9.94 6.35
CA ILE A 150 -12.15 9.49 5.00
C ILE A 150 -12.73 8.06 5.02
N GLU A 151 -12.11 7.15 5.78
CA GLU A 151 -12.64 5.79 5.92
C GLU A 151 -14.07 5.78 6.47
N LEU A 152 -14.35 6.62 7.48
CA LEU A 152 -15.70 6.74 8.03
C LEU A 152 -16.71 7.31 7.02
N LEU A 153 -16.30 8.30 6.23
CA LEU A 153 -17.15 8.89 5.19
C LEU A 153 -17.45 7.89 4.07
N ILE A 154 -16.47 7.13 3.62
CA ILE A 154 -16.61 6.08 2.61
C ILE A 154 -17.61 5.01 3.10
N LYS A 155 -17.50 4.57 4.36
CA LYS A 155 -18.42 3.58 4.94
C LYS A 155 -19.85 4.09 5.07
N LYS A 156 -20.05 5.42 5.26
CA LYS A 156 -21.37 6.03 5.34
C LYS A 156 -22.01 6.23 3.97
N ASN A 157 -21.23 6.50 2.94
CA ASN A 157 -21.72 6.79 1.59
C ASN A 157 -20.83 6.16 0.53
N ILE A 158 -21.11 4.91 0.21
CA ILE A 158 -20.31 4.11 -0.74
C ILE A 158 -20.40 4.64 -2.18
N ASN A 159 -21.52 5.27 -2.56
CA ASN A 159 -21.77 5.69 -3.95
C ASN A 159 -20.87 6.83 -4.43
N ASN A 160 -20.27 7.60 -3.52
CA ASN A 160 -19.37 8.70 -3.85
C ASN A 160 -17.93 8.44 -3.39
N SER A 161 -17.62 7.22 -3.02
CA SER A 161 -16.36 6.86 -2.39
C SER A 161 -15.15 7.08 -3.28
N ILE A 162 -15.29 6.77 -4.59
CA ILE A 162 -14.17 6.92 -5.54
C ILE A 162 -13.77 8.38 -5.72
N ASN A 163 -14.72 9.30 -5.84
CA ASN A 163 -14.43 10.73 -5.95
C ASN A 163 -13.73 11.23 -4.69
N LEU A 164 -14.25 10.86 -3.52
CA LEU A 164 -13.71 11.28 -2.22
C LEU A 164 -12.26 10.83 -2.03
N ILE A 165 -11.94 9.55 -2.31
CA ILE A 165 -10.57 9.04 -2.13
C ILE A 165 -9.61 9.58 -3.19
N THR A 166 -10.08 9.75 -4.43
CA THR A 166 -9.28 10.31 -5.53
C THR A 166 -8.90 11.76 -5.26
N ASP A 167 -9.87 12.58 -4.88
CA ASP A 167 -9.62 13.99 -4.52
C ASP A 167 -8.67 14.10 -3.34
N PHE A 168 -8.84 13.25 -2.34
CA PHE A 168 -7.94 13.21 -1.20
C PHE A 168 -6.51 12.86 -1.61
N ILE A 169 -6.31 11.83 -2.43
CA ILE A 169 -4.98 11.41 -2.91
C ILE A 169 -4.32 12.53 -3.72
N LEU A 170 -5.06 13.16 -4.63
CA LEU A 170 -4.55 14.27 -5.45
C LEU A 170 -4.21 15.51 -4.60
N TYR A 171 -5.03 15.81 -3.61
CA TYR A 171 -4.75 16.88 -2.64
C TYR A 171 -3.47 16.60 -1.85
N GLN A 172 -3.30 15.40 -1.29
CA GLN A 172 -2.10 15.04 -0.54
C GLN A 172 -0.82 15.09 -1.40
N ALA A 173 -0.92 14.71 -2.67
CA ALA A 173 0.19 14.76 -3.61
C ALA A 173 0.57 16.20 -3.99
N SER A 174 -0.39 17.14 -3.92
CA SER A 174 -0.18 18.56 -4.29
C SER A 174 0.19 19.43 -3.09
N SER A 175 -0.13 18.99 -1.87
CA SER A 175 0.19 19.75 -0.66
C SER A 175 1.70 19.78 -0.43
N ASN A 176 2.29 20.97 -0.50
CA ASN A 176 3.65 21.17 -0.01
C ASN A 176 3.63 20.98 1.51
N THR A 177 4.38 19.99 2.00
CA THR A 177 4.80 20.01 3.41
C THR A 177 5.82 21.14 3.52
N ASN A 178 5.33 22.36 3.72
CA ASN A 178 6.23 23.44 4.13
C ASN A 178 6.86 23.00 5.46
N ASN A 179 8.19 22.96 5.44
CA ASN A 179 9.02 22.82 6.63
C ASN A 179 8.73 23.93 7.62
#